data_5884013b12afb82da91632444e2a0673
#
_entry.id   5884013b12afb82da91632444e2a0673
#
_cell.length_a   1.000
_cell.length_b   1.000
_cell.length_c   1.000
_cell.angle_alpha   90.00
_cell.angle_beta   90.00
_cell.angle_gamma   90.00
#
_symmetry.space_group_name_H-M   'P 1'
#
loop_
_entity.id
_entity.type
_entity.pdbx_description
1 polymer ?
#
loop_
_entity_poly.entity_id
_entity_poly.type
_entity_poly.pdbx_seq_one_letter_code
_entity_poly.pdbx_strand_id
1 'polypeptide(L)'
;MAKKPVLLCIMDGFGWVPEETFGNAVVAAKKPHLDALMAKYPMTTIEASGMAVGLPDGQMGNSEVGHTNMGAGRIVYQQLTLITKSIKDGEMLKNPVLVKNMQAAIDAGKAIHLMGLVGTGGVHSHADHWFGVLEMAKHMGAKDVYLHCITDGRDTDPHDGKRFLADLQAKLDELGIGKIASVSGRYYAMDRDNNWDREEKAYAAFVYG
;
A
#
# COMPACT_ATOMS: atom_id res chain seq x y z
N MET A 1 -17.46 41.23 -17.03
CA MET A 1 -18.58 40.31 -16.78
C MET A 1 -18.59 39.95 -15.32
N ALA A 2 -19.75 40.01 -14.64
CA ALA A 2 -19.86 39.56 -13.26
C ALA A 2 -19.60 38.03 -13.20
N LYS A 3 -18.73 37.60 -12.31
CA LYS A 3 -18.45 36.16 -12.09
C LYS A 3 -19.72 35.49 -11.55
N LYS A 4 -20.22 34.45 -12.22
CA LYS A 4 -21.33 33.66 -11.72
C LYS A 4 -20.78 32.69 -10.68
N PRO A 5 -21.34 32.61 -9.48
CA PRO A 5 -20.90 31.64 -8.47
C PRO A 5 -21.22 30.22 -8.93
N VAL A 6 -20.33 29.28 -8.58
CA VAL A 6 -20.52 27.84 -8.76
C VAL A 6 -20.53 27.20 -7.37
N LEU A 7 -21.53 26.38 -7.08
CA LEU A 7 -21.63 25.59 -5.86
C LEU A 7 -21.36 24.12 -6.19
N LEU A 8 -20.34 23.56 -5.57
CA LEU A 8 -20.13 22.11 -5.51
C LEU A 8 -20.67 21.60 -4.18
N CYS A 9 -21.73 20.79 -4.21
CA CYS A 9 -22.31 20.17 -3.02
C CYS A 9 -21.92 18.70 -2.99
N ILE A 10 -21.09 18.29 -2.02
CA ILE A 10 -20.64 16.93 -1.85
C ILE A 10 -21.46 16.28 -0.76
N MET A 11 -22.19 15.21 -1.10
CA MET A 11 -22.94 14.38 -0.17
C MET A 11 -22.10 13.13 0.14
N ASP A 12 -21.17 13.29 1.07
CA ASP A 12 -20.20 12.24 1.42
C ASP A 12 -20.91 11.01 2.02
N GLY A 13 -20.51 9.82 1.59
CA GLY A 13 -21.11 8.57 2.00
C GLY A 13 -22.50 8.28 1.41
N PHE A 14 -23.00 9.13 0.50
CA PHE A 14 -24.33 8.98 -0.09
C PHE A 14 -24.53 7.63 -0.78
N GLY A 15 -23.60 7.17 -1.63
CA GLY A 15 -23.67 5.91 -2.38
C GLY A 15 -24.90 5.81 -3.28
N TRP A 16 -24.73 5.31 -4.49
CA TRP A 16 -25.85 5.18 -5.43
C TRP A 16 -26.02 3.73 -5.89
N VAL A 17 -27.08 3.05 -5.42
CA VAL A 17 -27.49 1.70 -5.83
C VAL A 17 -29.01 1.72 -6.02
N PRO A 18 -29.50 2.09 -7.20
CA PRO A 18 -30.92 2.36 -7.43
C PRO A 18 -31.81 1.10 -7.34
N GLU A 19 -31.27 -0.07 -7.63
CA GLU A 19 -32.02 -1.33 -7.64
C GLU A 19 -32.15 -1.98 -6.26
N GLU A 20 -31.35 -1.58 -5.29
CA GLU A 20 -31.35 -2.17 -3.95
C GLU A 20 -32.19 -1.34 -3.00
N THR A 21 -33.27 -1.92 -2.47
CA THR A 21 -34.19 -1.22 -1.57
C THR A 21 -34.01 -1.60 -0.10
N PHE A 22 -33.56 -2.84 0.18
CA PHE A 22 -33.37 -3.30 1.56
C PHE A 22 -32.10 -2.72 2.17
N GLY A 23 -32.23 -2.05 3.31
CA GLY A 23 -31.10 -1.44 4.01
C GLY A 23 -30.53 -0.18 3.36
N ASN A 24 -31.01 0.22 2.19
CA ASN A 24 -30.54 1.42 1.49
C ASN A 24 -31.34 2.66 1.93
N ALA A 25 -30.80 3.40 2.88
CA ALA A 25 -31.42 4.61 3.41
C ALA A 25 -31.62 5.71 2.36
N VAL A 26 -30.75 5.79 1.34
CA VAL A 26 -30.85 6.77 0.25
C VAL A 26 -32.09 6.53 -0.59
N VAL A 27 -32.35 5.27 -0.96
CA VAL A 27 -33.54 4.89 -1.75
C VAL A 27 -34.80 5.02 -0.93
N ALA A 28 -34.77 4.61 0.34
CA ALA A 28 -35.93 4.66 1.24
C ALA A 28 -36.32 6.08 1.69
N ALA A 29 -35.42 7.04 1.60
CA ALA A 29 -35.64 8.41 2.07
C ALA A 29 -36.66 9.16 1.18
N LYS A 30 -37.49 9.99 1.80
CA LYS A 30 -38.31 10.99 1.10
C LYS A 30 -37.43 12.17 0.67
N LYS A 31 -37.07 12.23 -0.58
CA LYS A 31 -36.13 13.23 -1.13
C LYS A 31 -36.64 13.91 -2.42
N PRO A 32 -37.86 14.51 -2.37
CA PRO A 32 -38.52 14.99 -3.59
C PRO A 32 -37.75 16.04 -4.36
N HIS A 33 -36.96 16.88 -3.70
CA HIS A 33 -36.13 17.88 -4.36
C HIS A 33 -34.95 17.25 -5.10
N LEU A 34 -34.29 16.28 -4.46
CA LEU A 34 -33.18 15.56 -5.07
C LEU A 34 -33.67 14.72 -6.25
N ASP A 35 -34.79 14.02 -6.09
CA ASP A 35 -35.43 13.23 -7.15
C ASP A 35 -35.77 14.12 -8.37
N ALA A 36 -36.33 15.32 -8.12
CA ALA A 36 -36.64 16.29 -9.18
C ALA A 36 -35.37 16.79 -9.89
N LEU A 37 -34.28 17.03 -9.16
CA LEU A 37 -32.99 17.43 -9.75
C LEU A 37 -32.41 16.31 -10.61
N MET A 38 -32.41 15.07 -10.12
CA MET A 38 -31.90 13.91 -10.84
C MET A 38 -32.71 13.61 -12.11
N ALA A 39 -34.01 13.83 -12.07
CA ALA A 39 -34.88 13.66 -13.24
C ALA A 39 -34.71 14.77 -14.28
N LYS A 40 -34.34 15.98 -13.87
CA LYS A 40 -34.30 17.17 -14.74
C LYS A 40 -32.94 17.40 -15.37
N TYR A 41 -31.87 17.12 -14.66
CA TYR A 41 -30.50 17.45 -15.06
C TYR A 41 -29.69 16.20 -15.42
N PRO A 42 -28.65 16.36 -16.25
CA PRO A 42 -27.76 15.22 -16.55
C PRO A 42 -27.17 14.61 -15.29
N MET A 43 -27.18 13.29 -15.22
CA MET A 43 -26.63 12.50 -14.13
C MET A 43 -25.70 11.45 -14.69
N THR A 44 -24.61 11.20 -13.99
CA THR A 44 -23.68 10.08 -14.25
C THR A 44 -23.18 9.52 -12.94
N THR A 45 -22.64 8.32 -12.99
CA THR A 45 -21.96 7.67 -11.86
C THR A 45 -20.46 7.65 -12.09
N ILE A 46 -19.71 7.69 -11.01
CA ILE A 46 -18.25 7.52 -11.02
C ILE A 46 -17.89 6.42 -10.03
N GLU A 47 -16.80 5.72 -10.32
CA GLU A 47 -16.24 4.75 -9.41
C GLU A 47 -15.74 5.44 -8.13
N ALA A 48 -16.03 4.84 -6.96
CA ALA A 48 -15.67 5.38 -5.65
C ALA A 48 -14.77 4.43 -4.84
N SER A 49 -14.20 3.39 -5.45
CA SER A 49 -13.38 2.38 -4.79
C SER A 49 -12.22 1.92 -5.66
N GLY A 50 -11.28 1.20 -5.07
CA GLY A 50 -10.17 0.56 -5.76
C GLY A 50 -9.29 1.51 -6.57
N MET A 51 -8.74 1.01 -7.66
CA MET A 51 -7.80 1.75 -8.52
C MET A 51 -8.38 3.05 -9.10
N ALA A 52 -9.68 3.12 -9.28
CA ALA A 52 -10.33 4.33 -9.80
C ALA A 52 -10.20 5.54 -8.86
N VAL A 53 -9.93 5.32 -7.59
CA VAL A 53 -9.68 6.36 -6.58
C VAL A 53 -8.27 6.31 -5.99
N GLY A 54 -7.38 5.49 -6.54
CA GLY A 54 -5.99 5.40 -6.12
C GLY A 54 -5.73 4.44 -4.95
N LEU A 55 -6.67 3.54 -4.67
CA LEU A 55 -6.57 2.47 -3.66
C LEU A 55 -6.30 1.12 -4.33
N PRO A 56 -5.86 0.10 -3.58
CA PRO A 56 -5.79 -1.27 -4.09
C PRO A 56 -7.16 -1.77 -4.57
N ASP A 57 -7.16 -2.69 -5.54
CA ASP A 57 -8.39 -3.33 -6.02
C ASP A 57 -9.15 -3.99 -4.87
N GLY A 58 -10.48 -3.86 -4.89
CA GLY A 58 -11.36 -4.39 -3.86
C GLY A 58 -11.42 -3.55 -2.56
N GLN A 59 -10.59 -2.55 -2.41
CA GLN A 59 -10.65 -1.67 -1.25
C GLN A 59 -11.73 -0.59 -1.42
N MET A 60 -12.62 -0.48 -0.44
CA MET A 60 -13.65 0.55 -0.41
C MET A 60 -13.01 1.94 -0.28
N GLY A 61 -13.55 2.91 -1.02
CA GLY A 61 -13.16 4.31 -0.90
C GLY A 61 -13.48 4.93 0.46
N ASN A 62 -12.91 6.08 0.68
CA ASN A 62 -13.16 6.87 1.89
C ASN A 62 -13.15 8.38 1.55
N SER A 63 -13.55 9.19 2.53
CA SER A 63 -13.66 10.65 2.37
C SER A 63 -12.35 11.31 1.96
N GLU A 64 -11.22 10.90 2.55
CA GLU A 64 -9.91 11.48 2.28
C GLU A 64 -9.50 11.31 0.81
N VAL A 65 -9.55 10.07 0.31
CA VAL A 65 -9.20 9.79 -1.09
C VAL A 65 -10.17 10.47 -2.07
N GLY A 66 -11.47 10.45 -1.79
CA GLY A 66 -12.49 11.06 -2.64
C GLY A 66 -12.27 12.57 -2.79
N HIS A 67 -12.14 13.29 -1.67
CA HIS A 67 -11.89 14.73 -1.67
C HIS A 67 -10.53 15.08 -2.27
N THR A 68 -9.49 14.27 -2.02
CA THR A 68 -8.18 14.47 -2.63
C THR A 68 -8.25 14.37 -4.16
N ASN A 69 -8.93 13.36 -4.70
CA ASN A 69 -9.08 13.19 -6.15
C ASN A 69 -9.89 14.33 -6.79
N MET A 70 -10.99 14.74 -6.15
CA MET A 70 -11.78 15.87 -6.62
C MET A 70 -10.96 17.16 -6.61
N GLY A 71 -10.23 17.44 -5.54
CA GLY A 71 -9.39 18.63 -5.43
C GLY A 71 -8.23 18.66 -6.41
N ALA A 72 -7.63 17.50 -6.68
CA ALA A 72 -6.53 17.35 -7.63
C ALA A 72 -6.99 17.32 -9.11
N GLY A 73 -8.26 17.03 -9.37
CA GLY A 73 -8.79 16.82 -10.72
C GLY A 73 -8.18 15.60 -11.44
N ARG A 74 -7.66 14.65 -10.69
CA ARG A 74 -7.04 13.40 -11.19
C ARG A 74 -7.01 12.34 -10.12
N ILE A 75 -6.77 11.09 -10.51
CA ILE A 75 -6.50 10.02 -9.54
C ILE A 75 -5.17 10.29 -8.83
N VAL A 76 -5.22 10.33 -7.50
CA VAL A 76 -4.04 10.42 -6.62
C VAL A 76 -3.85 9.05 -5.97
N TYR A 77 -2.87 8.30 -6.46
CA TYR A 77 -2.56 6.98 -5.92
C TYR A 77 -2.01 7.09 -4.49
N GLN A 78 -2.57 6.31 -3.57
CA GLN A 78 -2.01 6.12 -2.25
C GLN A 78 -0.64 5.43 -2.34
N GLN A 79 0.23 5.63 -1.35
CA GLN A 79 1.62 5.18 -1.42
C GLN A 79 1.75 3.69 -1.74
N LEU A 80 0.96 2.84 -1.06
CA LEU A 80 0.95 1.40 -1.32
C LEU A 80 0.63 1.10 -2.78
N THR A 81 -0.45 1.68 -3.28
CA THR A 81 -0.92 1.49 -4.67
C THR A 81 0.10 2.02 -5.68
N LEU A 82 0.70 3.18 -5.39
CA LEU A 82 1.71 3.79 -6.24
C LEU A 82 2.94 2.89 -6.38
N ILE A 83 3.43 2.32 -5.28
CA ILE A 83 4.58 1.41 -5.29
C ILE A 83 4.22 0.13 -6.05
N THR A 84 3.08 -0.48 -5.75
CA THR A 84 2.59 -1.68 -6.45
C THR A 84 2.48 -1.43 -7.95
N LYS A 85 1.89 -0.29 -8.35
CA LYS A 85 1.79 0.11 -9.76
C LYS A 85 3.17 0.30 -10.39
N SER A 86 4.08 0.98 -9.71
CA SER A 86 5.45 1.21 -10.19
C SER A 86 6.21 -0.10 -10.45
N ILE A 87 5.98 -1.11 -9.60
CA ILE A 87 6.56 -2.46 -9.81
C ILE A 87 5.95 -3.11 -11.05
N LYS A 88 4.62 -3.14 -11.15
CA LYS A 88 3.89 -3.76 -12.26
C LYS A 88 4.23 -3.14 -13.62
N ASP A 89 4.38 -1.82 -13.66
CA ASP A 89 4.70 -1.07 -14.88
C ASP A 89 6.21 -1.07 -15.20
N GLY A 90 7.05 -1.64 -14.33
CA GLY A 90 8.53 -1.63 -14.47
C GLY A 90 9.18 -0.28 -14.19
N GLU A 91 8.43 0.71 -13.74
CA GLU A 91 8.96 2.06 -13.44
C GLU A 91 9.86 2.06 -12.20
N MET A 92 9.67 1.12 -11.28
CA MET A 92 10.53 0.96 -10.10
C MET A 92 12.00 0.72 -10.51
N LEU A 93 12.24 -0.04 -11.58
CA LEU A 93 13.59 -0.33 -12.10
C LEU A 93 14.31 0.91 -12.63
N LYS A 94 13.57 1.99 -12.89
CA LYS A 94 14.09 3.27 -13.37
C LYS A 94 14.17 4.34 -12.28
N ASN A 95 13.77 4.02 -11.06
CA ASN A 95 13.79 4.99 -9.97
C ASN A 95 15.23 5.45 -9.69
N PRO A 96 15.56 6.73 -9.91
CA PRO A 96 16.96 7.19 -9.89
C PRO A 96 17.58 7.09 -8.49
N VAL A 97 16.78 7.16 -7.43
CA VAL A 97 17.28 7.06 -6.06
C VAL A 97 17.64 5.61 -5.74
N LEU A 98 16.77 4.66 -6.06
CA LEU A 98 17.02 3.24 -5.85
C LEU A 98 18.20 2.76 -6.71
N VAL A 99 18.18 3.08 -8.00
CA VAL A 99 19.28 2.72 -8.92
C VAL A 99 20.60 3.25 -8.42
N LYS A 100 20.69 4.54 -8.10
CA LYS A 100 21.94 5.16 -7.63
C LYS A 100 22.50 4.49 -6.36
N ASN A 101 21.63 4.23 -5.37
CA ASN A 101 22.09 3.68 -4.09
C ASN A 101 22.45 2.19 -4.20
N MET A 102 21.67 1.41 -4.93
CA MET A 102 22.00 0.00 -5.18
C MET A 102 23.29 -0.13 -6.00
N GLN A 103 23.44 0.66 -7.06
CA GLN A 103 24.65 0.65 -7.87
C GLN A 103 25.90 1.00 -7.06
N ALA A 104 25.81 2.03 -6.21
CA ALA A 104 26.92 2.41 -5.34
C ALA A 104 27.35 1.29 -4.39
N ALA A 105 26.39 0.53 -3.83
CA ALA A 105 26.69 -0.63 -3.00
C ALA A 105 27.34 -1.76 -3.80
N ILE A 106 26.82 -2.05 -4.99
CA ILE A 106 27.35 -3.08 -5.90
C ILE A 106 28.78 -2.74 -6.33
N ASP A 107 29.03 -1.51 -6.78
CA ASP A 107 30.35 -1.05 -7.23
C ASP A 107 31.38 -1.07 -6.10
N ALA A 108 30.94 -0.82 -4.88
CA ALA A 108 31.79 -0.90 -3.68
C ALA A 108 31.96 -2.33 -3.15
N GLY A 109 31.35 -3.35 -3.78
CA GLY A 109 31.37 -4.74 -3.32
C GLY A 109 30.73 -4.91 -1.95
N LYS A 110 29.70 -4.11 -1.64
CA LYS A 110 28.98 -4.13 -0.36
C LYS A 110 27.64 -4.83 -0.47
N ALA A 111 27.17 -5.35 0.66
CA ALA A 111 25.86 -5.96 0.75
C ALA A 111 24.73 -4.92 0.69
N ILE A 112 23.58 -5.35 0.17
CA ILE A 112 22.32 -4.62 0.25
C ILE A 112 21.49 -5.22 1.37
N HIS A 113 21.00 -4.40 2.27
CA HIS A 113 20.13 -4.81 3.34
C HIS A 113 18.71 -4.29 3.13
N LEU A 114 17.73 -5.19 3.21
CA LEU A 114 16.31 -4.87 3.14
C LEU A 114 15.69 -5.13 4.51
N MET A 115 14.87 -4.22 5.00
CA MET A 115 14.17 -4.36 6.27
C MET A 115 12.71 -3.94 6.14
N GLY A 116 11.80 -4.70 6.74
CA GLY A 116 10.38 -4.35 6.77
C GLY A 116 9.49 -5.47 7.28
N LEU A 117 8.20 -5.18 7.34
CA LEU A 117 7.17 -6.18 7.63
C LEU A 117 7.02 -7.15 6.44
N VAL A 118 6.95 -8.44 6.76
CA VAL A 118 6.71 -9.51 5.76
C VAL A 118 5.27 -9.97 5.85
N GLY A 119 4.49 -9.68 4.82
CA GLY A 119 3.07 -10.06 4.78
C GLY A 119 2.30 -9.32 3.70
N THR A 120 1.00 -9.57 3.63
CA THR A 120 0.07 -9.00 2.65
C THR A 120 -0.88 -7.96 3.24
N GLY A 121 -0.67 -7.52 4.48
CA GLY A 121 -1.58 -6.62 5.20
C GLY A 121 -1.71 -5.22 4.56
N GLY A 122 -0.67 -4.75 3.87
CA GLY A 122 -0.73 -3.52 3.09
C GLY A 122 -0.79 -2.22 3.88
N VAL A 123 -0.70 -2.25 5.21
CA VAL A 123 -0.71 -1.04 6.04
C VAL A 123 0.67 -0.39 6.09
N HIS A 124 1.71 -1.16 6.37
CA HIS A 124 3.09 -0.68 6.46
C HIS A 124 3.99 -1.25 5.37
N SER A 125 3.65 -2.42 4.83
CA SER A 125 4.42 -3.14 3.82
C SER A 125 3.51 -4.11 3.06
N HIS A 126 3.98 -4.59 1.92
CA HIS A 126 3.33 -5.66 1.17
C HIS A 126 4.39 -6.60 0.57
N ALA A 127 4.10 -7.91 0.53
CA ALA A 127 5.02 -8.92 0.02
C ALA A 127 5.51 -8.63 -1.41
N ASP A 128 4.61 -8.16 -2.29
CA ASP A 128 4.96 -7.80 -3.66
C ASP A 128 6.04 -6.71 -3.75
N HIS A 129 6.11 -5.82 -2.73
CA HIS A 129 7.15 -4.78 -2.69
C HIS A 129 8.52 -5.38 -2.38
N TRP A 130 8.58 -6.37 -1.50
CA TRP A 130 9.78 -7.15 -1.25
C TRP A 130 10.27 -7.83 -2.52
N PHE A 131 9.35 -8.50 -3.23
CA PHE A 131 9.67 -9.20 -4.47
C PHE A 131 10.17 -8.24 -5.54
N GLY A 132 9.51 -7.09 -5.72
CA GLY A 132 9.94 -6.07 -6.69
C GLY A 132 11.34 -5.53 -6.40
N VAL A 133 11.69 -5.28 -5.14
CA VAL A 133 13.04 -4.82 -4.76
C VAL A 133 14.08 -5.92 -4.95
N LEU A 134 13.74 -7.17 -4.64
CA LEU A 134 14.63 -8.32 -4.88
C LEU A 134 14.90 -8.54 -6.39
N GLU A 135 13.85 -8.46 -7.20
CA GLU A 135 13.98 -8.54 -8.67
C GLU A 135 14.85 -7.41 -9.22
N MET A 136 14.70 -6.20 -8.69
CA MET A 136 15.56 -5.07 -9.03
C MET A 136 17.02 -5.34 -8.64
N ALA A 137 17.29 -5.81 -7.42
CA ALA A 137 18.63 -6.13 -6.97
C ALA A 137 19.30 -7.21 -7.86
N LYS A 138 18.54 -8.26 -8.21
CA LYS A 138 18.99 -9.28 -9.17
C LYS A 138 19.29 -8.69 -10.54
N HIS A 139 18.39 -7.87 -11.08
CA HIS A 139 18.55 -7.23 -12.39
C HIS A 139 19.80 -6.35 -12.46
N MET A 140 20.13 -5.67 -11.37
CA MET A 140 21.33 -4.84 -11.26
C MET A 140 22.62 -5.62 -10.98
N GLY A 141 22.54 -6.94 -10.75
CA GLY A 141 23.70 -7.79 -10.51
C GLY A 141 24.24 -7.77 -9.08
N ALA A 142 23.39 -7.42 -8.10
CA ALA A 142 23.77 -7.54 -6.70
C ALA A 142 24.08 -9.00 -6.34
N LYS A 143 25.13 -9.22 -5.54
CA LYS A 143 25.56 -10.55 -5.09
C LYS A 143 25.08 -10.86 -3.68
N ASP A 144 25.26 -9.91 -2.79
CA ASP A 144 24.96 -10.07 -1.38
C ASP A 144 23.75 -9.19 -1.00
N VAL A 145 22.61 -9.85 -0.75
CA VAL A 145 21.37 -9.21 -0.31
C VAL A 145 20.89 -9.90 0.96
N TYR A 146 20.69 -9.14 2.00
CA TYR A 146 20.27 -9.64 3.32
C TYR A 146 18.91 -9.04 3.71
N LEU A 147 18.02 -9.89 4.21
CA LEU A 147 16.67 -9.52 4.57
C LEU A 147 16.48 -9.58 6.08
N HIS A 148 16.07 -8.47 6.65
CA HIS A 148 15.69 -8.34 8.05
C HIS A 148 14.17 -8.34 8.14
N CYS A 149 13.62 -9.51 8.40
CA CYS A 149 12.19 -9.76 8.32
C CYS A 149 11.50 -9.43 9.65
N ILE A 150 10.48 -8.60 9.60
CA ILE A 150 9.62 -8.32 10.74
C ILE A 150 8.28 -9.02 10.48
N THR A 151 7.90 -9.97 11.35
CA THR A 151 6.59 -10.63 11.24
C THR A 151 5.48 -9.74 11.80
N ASP A 152 4.31 -9.80 11.19
CA ASP A 152 3.17 -8.92 11.51
C ASP A 152 2.31 -9.49 12.63
N GLY A 153 1.21 -10.12 12.31
CA GLY A 153 0.24 -10.67 13.27
C GLY A 153 -0.73 -9.64 13.87
N ARG A 154 -0.78 -8.43 13.31
CA ARG A 154 -1.73 -7.36 13.67
C ARG A 154 -2.56 -6.91 12.48
N ASP A 155 -1.90 -6.61 11.35
CA ASP A 155 -2.57 -6.25 10.10
C ASP A 155 -2.76 -7.50 9.21
N THR A 156 -2.23 -8.65 9.67
CA THR A 156 -2.45 -10.01 9.15
C THR A 156 -2.80 -10.94 10.30
N ASP A 157 -3.20 -12.18 9.99
CA ASP A 157 -3.47 -13.19 11.01
C ASP A 157 -2.23 -13.46 11.88
N PRO A 158 -2.37 -13.56 13.21
CA PRO A 158 -1.26 -13.80 14.15
C PRO A 158 -0.44 -15.05 13.85
N HIS A 159 -1.02 -16.04 13.18
CA HIS A 159 -0.36 -17.32 12.87
C HIS A 159 0.28 -17.38 11.47
N ASP A 160 0.09 -16.37 10.64
CA ASP A 160 0.57 -16.35 9.26
C ASP A 160 2.07 -16.06 9.09
N GLY A 161 2.76 -15.63 10.12
CA GLY A 161 4.17 -15.23 10.01
C GLY A 161 5.06 -16.30 9.39
N LYS A 162 4.87 -17.59 9.78
CA LYS A 162 5.63 -18.72 9.21
C LYS A 162 5.35 -18.90 7.71
N ARG A 163 4.10 -18.74 7.29
CA ARG A 163 3.70 -18.84 5.88
C ARG A 163 4.36 -17.75 5.05
N PHE A 164 4.27 -16.51 5.47
CA PHE A 164 4.88 -15.40 4.75
C PHE A 164 6.41 -15.50 4.65
N LEU A 165 7.08 -16.00 5.69
CA LEU A 165 8.52 -16.26 5.61
C LEU A 165 8.84 -17.41 4.65
N ALA A 166 8.00 -18.45 4.57
CA ALA A 166 8.16 -19.53 3.60
C ALA A 166 7.95 -19.04 2.15
N ASP A 167 6.93 -18.20 1.92
CA ASP A 167 6.67 -17.60 0.62
C ASP A 167 7.86 -16.71 0.18
N LEU A 168 8.41 -15.92 1.12
CA LEU A 168 9.60 -15.12 0.85
C LEU A 168 10.82 -16.00 0.55
N GLN A 169 11.06 -17.07 1.31
CA GLN A 169 12.15 -17.99 1.05
C GLN A 169 12.02 -18.66 -0.33
N ALA A 170 10.81 -19.09 -0.69
CA ALA A 170 10.56 -19.65 -2.02
C ALA A 170 10.89 -18.64 -3.14
N LYS A 171 10.59 -17.35 -2.93
CA LYS A 171 10.95 -16.30 -3.89
C LYS A 171 12.46 -16.07 -3.96
N LEU A 172 13.17 -16.13 -2.83
CA LEU A 172 14.64 -16.06 -2.81
C LEU A 172 15.28 -17.22 -3.57
N ASP A 173 14.75 -18.43 -3.39
CA ASP A 173 15.23 -19.64 -4.08
C ASP A 173 14.97 -19.54 -5.59
N GLU A 174 13.78 -19.07 -6.00
CA GLU A 174 13.45 -18.80 -7.42
C GLU A 174 14.39 -17.77 -8.05
N LEU A 175 14.67 -16.70 -7.34
CA LEU A 175 15.54 -15.64 -7.84
C LEU A 175 17.03 -16.03 -7.79
N GLY A 176 17.41 -16.95 -6.92
CA GLY A 176 18.80 -17.34 -6.68
C GLY A 176 19.63 -16.23 -6.04
N ILE A 177 18.99 -15.33 -5.30
CA ILE A 177 19.64 -14.19 -4.64
C ILE A 177 18.95 -13.87 -3.32
N GLY A 178 19.74 -13.42 -2.34
CA GLY A 178 19.27 -12.96 -1.04
C GLY A 178 19.23 -14.07 0.00
N LYS A 179 19.29 -13.66 1.27
CA LYS A 179 19.20 -14.53 2.45
C LYS A 179 18.43 -13.84 3.55
N ILE A 180 17.55 -14.55 4.24
CA ILE A 180 16.96 -14.07 5.48
C ILE A 180 18.06 -14.01 6.53
N ALA A 181 18.41 -12.81 6.98
CA ALA A 181 19.49 -12.57 7.94
C ALA A 181 18.99 -12.50 9.36
N SER A 182 17.80 -11.95 9.58
CA SER A 182 17.17 -11.90 10.90
C SER A 182 15.66 -11.95 10.80
N VAL A 183 15.03 -12.46 11.86
CA VAL A 183 13.57 -12.46 12.00
C VAL A 183 13.22 -11.91 13.38
N SER A 184 12.34 -10.91 13.41
CA SER A 184 11.78 -10.35 14.65
C SER A 184 10.27 -10.17 14.51
N GLY A 185 9.54 -10.18 15.61
CA GLY A 185 8.13 -9.80 15.59
C GLY A 185 7.95 -8.29 15.69
N ARG A 186 6.90 -7.75 15.07
CA ARG A 186 6.57 -6.32 15.18
C ARG A 186 6.31 -5.86 16.63
N TYR A 187 5.90 -6.78 17.50
CA TYR A 187 5.73 -6.52 18.92
C TYR A 187 7.02 -6.01 19.58
N TYR A 188 8.16 -6.43 19.07
CA TYR A 188 9.48 -5.99 19.51
C TYR A 188 10.02 -4.85 18.63
N ALA A 189 10.05 -5.06 17.31
CA ALA A 189 10.73 -4.15 16.39
C ALA A 189 9.94 -2.87 16.07
N MET A 190 8.67 -2.79 16.45
CA MET A 190 7.80 -1.65 16.15
C MET A 190 7.05 -1.16 17.40
N ASP A 191 7.64 -1.33 18.60
CA ASP A 191 7.08 -0.72 19.80
C ASP A 191 7.10 0.81 19.63
N ARG A 192 6.04 1.46 20.07
CA ARG A 192 5.91 2.93 20.04
C ARG A 192 5.35 3.48 21.34
N ASP A 193 5.39 2.64 22.39
CA ASP A 193 4.86 2.96 23.72
C ASP A 193 5.99 3.06 24.76
N ASN A 194 7.26 3.19 24.29
CA ASN A 194 8.46 3.31 25.09
C ASN A 194 8.77 2.06 25.96
N ASN A 195 8.42 0.88 25.47
CA ASN A 195 8.81 -0.39 26.09
C ASN A 195 10.22 -0.77 25.61
N TRP A 196 11.23 -0.12 26.14
CA TRP A 196 12.64 -0.26 25.71
C TRP A 196 13.17 -1.68 25.79
N ASP A 197 12.67 -2.46 26.75
CA ASP A 197 12.99 -3.88 26.90
C ASP A 197 12.52 -4.74 25.69
N ARG A 198 11.51 -4.29 24.96
CA ARG A 198 11.09 -4.91 23.70
C ARG A 198 11.98 -4.48 22.55
N GLU A 199 12.19 -3.18 22.39
CA GLU A 199 13.04 -2.65 21.32
C GLU A 199 14.47 -3.18 21.41
N GLU A 200 15.03 -3.30 22.62
CA GLU A 200 16.36 -3.85 22.85
C GLU A 200 16.53 -5.24 22.23
N LYS A 201 15.51 -6.11 22.32
CA LYS A 201 15.58 -7.47 21.75
C LYS A 201 15.65 -7.46 20.23
N ALA A 202 14.87 -6.60 19.58
CA ALA A 202 14.94 -6.44 18.13
C ALA A 202 16.26 -5.78 17.70
N TYR A 203 16.68 -4.75 18.41
CA TYR A 203 17.96 -4.09 18.19
C TYR A 203 19.13 -5.06 18.32
N ALA A 204 19.13 -5.88 19.37
CA ALA A 204 20.18 -6.88 19.60
C ALA A 204 20.24 -7.91 18.45
N ALA A 205 19.09 -8.37 17.96
CA ALA A 205 19.02 -9.30 16.82
C ALA A 205 19.56 -8.68 15.52
N PHE A 206 19.45 -7.36 15.34
CA PHE A 206 19.96 -6.69 14.13
C PHE A 206 21.45 -6.34 14.25
N VAL A 207 21.95 -6.05 15.44
CA VAL A 207 23.30 -5.52 15.66
C VAL A 207 24.30 -6.59 16.07
N TYR A 208 23.88 -7.54 16.89
CA TYR A 208 24.76 -8.57 17.45
C TYR A 208 24.54 -9.98 16.86
N GLY A 209 23.42 -10.21 16.21
CA GLY A 209 23.07 -11.49 15.58
C GLY A 209 22.42 -12.47 16.53
#